data_68ec5a7f9ec40efd4c7a37882e36cf0f
#
_entry.id   68ec5a7f9ec40efd4c7a37882e36cf0f
#
_cell.length_a   1.000
_cell.length_b   1.000
_cell.length_c   1.000
_cell.angle_alpha   90.00
_cell.angle_beta   90.00
_cell.angle_gamma   90.00
#
_symmetry.space_group_name_H-M   'P 1'
#
loop_
_entity.id
_entity.type
_entity.pdbx_description
1 polymer ?
#
loop_
_entity_poly.entity_id
_entity_poly.type
_entity_poly.pdbx_seq_one_letter_code
_entity_poly.pdbx_strand_id
1 'polypeptide(L)'
;MNQVFTARPQEHPEKILCYYVNATSGIQVVKIQNPNHFYFERVVFPGQRLFFEALPTDQLEIYAGGAASTILADTLLCQNLQVEPEIPVLT
;
A
#
# COMPACT_ATOMS: atom_id res chain seq x y z
N MET A 1 27.86 0.00 9.23
CA MET A 1 27.32 0.40 9.21
C MET A 1 26.56 0.83 9.02
N ASN A 2 26.25 0.80 9.10
CA ASN A 2 25.39 1.25 8.98
C ASN A 2 24.87 2.01 8.67
N GLN A 3 24.43 2.23 8.20
CA GLN A 3 23.84 2.84 7.85
C GLN A 3 23.23 3.31 7.55
N VAL A 4 23.05 3.07 7.45
CA VAL A 4 22.45 3.47 7.26
C VAL A 4 21.84 4.11 6.98
N PHE A 5 21.55 4.17 6.92
CA PHE A 5 20.83 4.86 6.62
C PHE A 5 20.70 5.77 6.63
N THR A 6 20.74 5.75 6.46
CA THR A 6 20.62 6.85 6.59
C THR A 6 19.68 7.47 5.85
N ALA A 7 18.75 7.76 6.27
CA ALA A 7 17.68 8.31 5.62
C ALA A 7 18.06 9.54 4.97
N ARG A 8 17.63 9.71 3.78
CA ARG A 8 17.87 10.92 3.11
C ARG A 8 16.76 11.86 3.47
N PRO A 9 17.07 13.02 3.95
CA PRO A 9 16.03 13.93 4.41
C PRO A 9 15.04 14.30 3.35
N GLN A 10 15.44 14.30 2.10
CA GLN A 10 14.53 14.68 1.07
C GLN A 10 13.58 13.55 0.70
N GLU A 11 13.78 12.38 1.24
CA GLU A 11 12.82 11.33 1.03
C GLU A 11 11.61 11.65 1.85
N HIS A 12 10.52 11.05 1.58
CA HIS A 12 9.29 11.35 2.28
C HIS A 12 9.30 10.68 3.63
N PRO A 13 9.76 11.36 4.66
CA PRO A 13 9.82 10.72 5.98
C PRO A 13 8.46 10.42 6.53
N GLU A 14 7.43 11.08 6.00
CA GLU A 14 6.09 10.84 6.48
C GLU A 14 5.43 9.63 5.83
N LYS A 15 6.12 8.97 4.91
CA LYS A 15 5.55 7.76 4.34
C LYS A 15 5.49 6.66 5.37
N ILE A 16 4.45 5.87 5.28
CA ILE A 16 4.26 4.76 6.20
C ILE A 16 4.28 3.47 5.41
N LEU A 17 4.60 2.39 6.08
CA LEU A 17 4.57 1.07 5.48
C LEU A 17 3.17 0.52 5.63
N CYS A 18 2.59 0.11 4.53
CA CYS A 18 1.22 -0.38 4.48
C CYS A 18 1.20 -1.83 4.05
N TYR A 19 0.10 -2.49 4.41
CA TYR A 19 -0.07 -3.90 4.15
C TYR A 19 -1.49 -4.13 3.62
N TYR A 20 -1.58 -4.85 2.53
CA TYR A 20 -2.87 -5.20 1.95
C TYR A 20 -2.85 -6.65 1.54
N VAL A 21 -3.93 -7.36 1.76
CA VAL A 21 -4.05 -8.73 1.32
C VAL A 21 -5.33 -8.87 0.53
N ASN A 22 -5.25 -9.55 -0.61
CA ASN A 22 -6.44 -9.83 -1.40
C ASN A 22 -7.07 -11.09 -0.83
N ALA A 23 -8.09 -10.92 -0.04
CA ALA A 23 -8.78 -12.03 0.60
C ALA A 23 -9.93 -12.56 -0.24
N THR A 24 -10.06 -12.09 -1.47
CA THR A 24 -11.14 -12.56 -2.34
C THR A 24 -10.64 -13.69 -3.21
N SER A 25 -11.53 -14.29 -3.95
CA SER A 25 -11.17 -15.37 -4.84
C SER A 25 -10.81 -14.90 -6.24
N GLY A 26 -10.84 -13.61 -6.47
CA GLY A 26 -10.54 -13.06 -7.79
C GLY A 26 -9.29 -12.19 -7.78
N ILE A 27 -8.74 -11.96 -8.94
CA ILE A 27 -7.59 -11.09 -9.08
C ILE A 27 -8.04 -9.64 -8.92
N GLN A 28 -7.20 -8.86 -8.28
CA GLN A 28 -7.47 -7.44 -8.09
C GLN A 28 -6.32 -6.62 -8.63
N VAL A 29 -6.61 -5.39 -8.98
CA VAL A 29 -5.59 -4.40 -9.31
C VAL A 29 -5.73 -3.29 -8.29
N VAL A 30 -4.66 -2.95 -7.63
CA VAL A 30 -4.71 -1.88 -6.65
C VAL A 30 -3.87 -0.73 -7.15
N LYS A 31 -4.33 0.48 -6.89
CA LYS A 31 -3.69 1.68 -7.40
C LYS A 31 -3.70 2.78 -6.37
N ILE A 32 -2.65 3.59 -6.39
CA ILE A 32 -2.65 4.85 -5.67
C ILE A 32 -2.35 5.90 -6.71
N GLN A 33 -3.24 6.85 -6.86
CA GLN A 33 -3.07 7.92 -7.81
C GLN A 33 -3.02 9.23 -7.06
N ASN A 34 -1.81 9.77 -6.96
CA ASN A 34 -1.64 11.03 -6.28
C ASN A 34 -1.51 12.07 -7.36
N PRO A 35 -2.40 13.04 -7.39
CA PRO A 35 -2.38 14.00 -8.48
C PRO A 35 -1.05 14.74 -8.61
N ASN A 36 -0.28 14.80 -7.56
CA ASN A 36 0.95 15.54 -7.65
C ASN A 36 2.04 14.78 -8.36
N HIS A 37 2.21 13.52 -8.10
CA HIS A 37 3.25 12.81 -8.83
C HIS A 37 3.39 11.35 -8.48
N PHE A 38 2.69 10.87 -7.49
CA PHE A 38 2.90 9.48 -7.08
C PHE A 38 1.91 8.57 -7.77
N TYR A 39 2.40 7.52 -8.34
CA TYR A 39 1.56 6.53 -8.98
C TYR A 39 2.07 5.16 -8.65
N PHE A 40 1.17 4.29 -8.24
CA PHE A 40 1.50 2.97 -7.81
C PHE A 40 0.41 2.04 -8.31
N GLU A 41 0.79 0.96 -8.92
CA GLU A 41 -0.18 0.00 -9.42
C GLU A 41 0.38 -1.40 -9.32
N ARG A 42 -0.42 -2.32 -8.81
CA ARG A 42 -0.01 -3.71 -8.68
C ARG A 42 -1.18 -4.62 -8.92
N VAL A 43 -0.90 -5.79 -9.51
CA VAL A 43 -1.88 -6.86 -9.63
C VAL A 43 -1.70 -7.74 -8.42
N VAL A 44 -2.80 -8.04 -7.75
CA VAL A 44 -2.74 -8.81 -6.51
C VAL A 44 -3.61 -10.04 -6.68
N PHE A 45 -2.99 -11.19 -6.66
CA PHE A 45 -3.70 -12.45 -6.84
C PHE A 45 -4.39 -12.87 -5.55
N PRO A 46 -5.36 -13.77 -5.64
CA PRO A 46 -6.05 -14.21 -4.42
C PRO A 46 -5.07 -14.73 -3.39
N GLY A 47 -5.21 -14.25 -2.18
CA GLY A 47 -4.36 -14.65 -1.08
C GLY A 47 -3.01 -13.96 -1.03
N GLN A 48 -2.69 -13.19 -2.04
CA GLN A 48 -1.40 -12.54 -2.10
C GLN A 48 -1.36 -11.36 -1.15
N ARG A 49 -0.20 -11.15 -0.56
CA ARG A 49 0.03 -10.04 0.35
C ARG A 49 0.90 -9.01 -0.31
N LEU A 50 0.63 -7.77 -0.02
CA LEU A 50 1.34 -6.67 -0.63
C LEU A 50 1.78 -5.70 0.44
N PHE A 51 3.08 -5.41 0.47
CA PHE A 51 3.61 -4.37 1.33
C PHE A 51 4.01 -3.21 0.44
N PHE A 52 3.70 -2.01 0.85
CA PHE A 52 4.03 -0.84 0.06
C PHE A 52 4.12 0.38 0.96
N GLU A 53 4.76 1.43 0.45
CA GLU A 53 4.88 2.67 1.19
C GLU A 53 3.99 3.72 0.58
N ALA A 54 3.39 4.52 1.40
CA ALA A 54 2.50 5.58 0.95
C ALA A 54 2.38 6.63 2.03
N LEU A 55 1.83 7.76 1.66
CA LEU A 55 1.49 8.77 2.65
C LEU A 55 0.23 8.33 3.38
N PRO A 56 0.09 8.69 4.65
CA PRO A 56 -1.11 8.29 5.38
C PRO A 56 -2.39 8.75 4.73
N THR A 57 -2.35 9.85 4.02
CA THR A 57 -3.55 10.39 3.38
C THR A 57 -3.77 9.85 1.99
N ASP A 58 -2.86 9.04 1.47
CA ASP A 58 -3.08 8.42 0.17
C ASP A 58 -4.21 7.41 0.26
N GLN A 59 -4.85 7.16 -0.86
CA GLN A 59 -5.94 6.21 -0.92
C GLN A 59 -5.57 5.08 -1.85
N LEU A 60 -5.79 3.87 -1.40
CA LEU A 60 -5.56 2.69 -2.23
C LEU A 60 -6.89 2.32 -2.86
N GLU A 61 -6.93 2.39 -4.18
CA GLU A 61 -8.13 2.02 -4.93
C GLU A 61 -8.01 0.57 -5.33
N ILE A 62 -9.04 -0.18 -5.11
CA ILE A 62 -9.06 -1.61 -5.38
C ILE A 62 -10.03 -1.87 -6.49
N TYR A 63 -9.53 -2.41 -7.58
CA TYR A 63 -10.33 -2.73 -8.74
C TYR A 63 -10.46 -4.24 -8.87
N ALA A 64 -11.65 -4.68 -9.18
CA ALA A 64 -11.92 -6.10 -9.35
C ALA A 64 -12.77 -6.27 -10.59
N GLY A 65 -12.81 -7.47 -11.10
CA GLY A 65 -13.66 -7.73 -12.25
C GLY A 65 -12.98 -8.66 -13.21
N GLY A 66 -13.68 -8.93 -14.28
CA GLY A 66 -13.19 -9.87 -15.26
C GLY A 66 -12.28 -9.20 -16.26
N ALA A 67 -11.91 -9.98 -17.25
CA ALA A 67 -11.01 -9.51 -18.28
C ALA A 67 -11.60 -8.35 -19.06
N ALA A 68 -12.90 -8.33 -19.19
CA ALA A 68 -13.53 -7.35 -20.05
C ALA A 68 -13.72 -6.00 -19.37
N SER A 69 -13.78 -5.98 -18.06
CA SER A 69 -13.95 -4.71 -17.38
C SER A 69 -13.55 -4.85 -15.94
N THR A 70 -12.94 -3.82 -15.44
CA THR A 70 -12.62 -3.75 -14.01
C THR A 70 -13.43 -2.64 -13.42
N ILE A 71 -13.87 -2.85 -12.22
CA ILE A 71 -14.72 -1.91 -11.54
C ILE A 71 -14.07 -1.55 -10.23
N LEU A 72 -14.11 -0.29 -9.88
CA LEU A 72 -13.62 0.15 -8.61
C LEU A 72 -14.48 -0.48 -7.52
N ALA A 73 -13.90 -1.35 -6.76
CA ALA A 73 -14.62 -2.10 -5.77
C ALA A 73 -14.54 -1.44 -4.39
N ASP A 74 -13.45 -0.76 -4.10
CA ASP A 74 -13.28 -0.18 -2.77
C ASP A 74 -12.17 0.85 -2.81
N THR A 75 -12.15 1.72 -1.82
CA THR A 75 -11.11 2.69 -1.65
C THR A 75 -10.74 2.70 -0.18
N LEU A 76 -9.49 2.47 0.11
CA LEU A 76 -9.03 2.37 1.48
C LEU A 76 -8.02 3.46 1.76
N LEU A 77 -8.16 4.10 2.91
CA LEU A 77 -7.22 5.13 3.29
C LEU A 77 -5.95 4.44 3.80
N CYS A 78 -4.82 4.83 3.26
CA CYS A 78 -3.58 4.11 3.55
C CYS A 78 -3.19 4.11 5.02
N GLN A 79 -3.55 5.15 5.75
CA GLN A 79 -3.23 5.14 7.17
C GLN A 79 -3.92 4.00 7.90
N ASN A 80 -5.04 3.51 7.37
CA ASN A 80 -5.73 2.39 7.98
C ASN A 80 -5.10 1.06 7.62
N LEU A 81 -4.12 1.07 6.74
CA LEU A 81 -3.41 -0.12 6.33
C LEU A 81 -2.00 -0.16 6.89
N GLN A 82 -1.67 0.74 7.77
CA GLN A 82 -0.32 0.86 8.27
C GLN A 82 0.07 -0.35 9.11
N VAL A 83 1.25 -0.86 8.82
CA VAL A 83 1.79 -1.94 9.61
C VAL A 83 2.28 -1.32 10.90
N GLU A 84 1.76 -1.82 12.01
CA GLU A 84 2.18 -1.29 13.27
C GLU A 84 3.49 -1.89 13.65
N PRO A 85 4.43 -1.09 14.00
CA PRO A 85 5.69 -1.64 14.42
C PRO A 85 5.47 -2.45 15.67
N GLU A 86 6.06 -3.61 15.67
CA GLU A 86 5.98 -4.40 16.82
C GLU A 86 6.93 -3.88 17.78
N ILE A 87 6.53 -3.26 18.77
CA ILE A 87 7.41 -2.71 19.69
C ILE A 87 7.78 -3.72 20.65
N PRO A 88 8.96 -4.13 20.68
CA PRO A 88 9.36 -5.10 21.62
C PRO A 88 9.29 -4.47 22.91
N VAL A 89 8.64 -4.99 23.63
CA VAL A 89 8.58 -4.50 24.80
C VAL A 89 9.68 -4.70 25.51
N LEU A 90 10.06 -4.43 25.88
CA LEU A 90 10.96 -4.57 26.53
C LEU A 90 10.78 -4.70 27.48
N THR A 91 10.68 -5.12 27.69
CA THR A 91 10.48 -5.20 28.58
C THR A 91 10.55 -5.27 28.92
#